data_3f4c5a789aa68d5fbdee99d12d05c108
#
_entry.id   3f4c5a789aa68d5fbdee99d12d05c108
#
_cell.length_a   1.000
_cell.length_b   1.000
_cell.length_c   1.000
_cell.angle_alpha   90.00
_cell.angle_beta   90.00
_cell.angle_gamma   90.00
#
_symmetry.space_group_name_H-M   'P 1'
#
loop_
_entity.id
_entity.type
_entity.pdbx_description
1 polymer ?
#
loop_
_entity_poly.entity_id
_entity_poly.type
_entity_poly.pdbx_seq_one_letter_code
_entity_poly.pdbx_strand_id
1 'polypeptide(L)'
;MKKTTTIIGIVQLVSAIAESAQSLVRFSGGIGDITTGSASTSVRGVAAAGQIWVIRDLIADVNLDGSIRVDGRGLLLGAGDGVGSNGGASVFATLFCANDGNVQHSSNRTGVPLEVNGDFSIEDTLSPAVPTSCTQPVLLIRNIGGGWFAAGIPRN
;
A
#
# COMPACT_ATOMS: atom_id res chain seq x y z
N MET A 1 -30.48 -13.13 64.93
CA MET A 1 -29.19 -12.82 64.26
C MET A 1 -29.41 -12.87 62.75
N LYS A 2 -29.40 -11.75 62.12
CA LYS A 2 -29.44 -11.66 60.65
C LYS A 2 -28.03 -11.75 60.13
N LYS A 3 -27.71 -12.82 59.35
CA LYS A 3 -26.45 -12.90 58.63
C LYS A 3 -26.57 -12.11 57.35
N THR A 4 -25.84 -11.01 57.27
CA THR A 4 -25.73 -10.24 56.05
C THR A 4 -24.69 -10.89 55.14
N THR A 5 -25.11 -11.49 54.04
CA THR A 5 -24.18 -12.03 53.03
C THR A 5 -23.81 -10.90 52.10
N THR A 6 -22.60 -10.45 52.19
CA THR A 6 -22.05 -9.46 51.26
C THR A 6 -21.63 -10.21 50.00
N ILE A 7 -22.34 -9.98 48.89
CA ILE A 7 -21.93 -10.48 47.58
C ILE A 7 -20.92 -9.51 47.01
N ILE A 8 -19.65 -9.93 46.98
CA ILE A 8 -18.60 -9.18 46.30
C ILE A 8 -18.74 -9.47 44.83
N GLY A 9 -19.31 -8.53 44.09
CA GLY A 9 -19.34 -8.59 42.62
C GLY A 9 -17.92 -8.43 42.08
N ILE A 10 -17.40 -9.48 41.45
CA ILE A 10 -16.14 -9.38 40.69
C ILE A 10 -16.49 -8.70 39.38
N VAL A 11 -16.11 -7.43 39.24
CA VAL A 11 -16.14 -6.73 37.96
C VAL A 11 -14.94 -7.24 37.16
N GLN A 12 -15.17 -8.19 36.26
CA GLN A 12 -14.15 -8.52 35.27
C GLN A 12 -14.02 -7.36 34.28
N LEU A 13 -12.94 -6.60 34.42
CA LEU A 13 -12.48 -5.72 33.37
C LEU A 13 -11.97 -6.59 32.21
N VAL A 14 -12.82 -6.80 31.23
CA VAL A 14 -12.35 -7.32 29.94
C VAL A 14 -11.60 -6.20 29.25
N SER A 15 -10.28 -6.18 29.42
CA SER A 15 -9.42 -5.37 28.56
C SER A 15 -9.57 -5.93 27.15
N ALA A 16 -10.28 -5.21 26.28
CA ALA A 16 -10.21 -5.46 24.86
C ALA A 16 -8.77 -5.22 24.42
N ILE A 17 -7.97 -6.29 24.36
CA ILE A 17 -6.67 -6.24 23.69
C ILE A 17 -7.02 -6.02 22.22
N ALA A 18 -6.72 -4.80 21.72
CA ALA A 18 -6.76 -4.56 20.30
C ALA A 18 -5.77 -5.55 19.65
N GLU A 19 -6.29 -6.58 19.00
CA GLU A 19 -5.46 -7.49 18.22
C GLU A 19 -4.79 -6.65 17.14
N SER A 20 -3.45 -6.54 17.21
CA SER A 20 -2.70 -5.96 16.10
C SER A 20 -2.93 -6.85 14.89
N ALA A 21 -3.37 -6.26 13.78
CA ALA A 21 -3.59 -6.98 12.53
C ALA A 21 -2.32 -7.75 12.13
N GLN A 22 -2.48 -9.04 11.79
CA GLN A 22 -1.37 -9.87 11.35
C GLN A 22 -0.90 -9.44 9.97
N SER A 23 0.42 -9.37 9.79
CA SER A 23 1.04 -9.01 8.52
C SER A 23 0.82 -10.11 7.48
N LEU A 24 0.38 -9.71 6.29
CA LEU A 24 0.36 -10.56 5.10
C LEU A 24 1.67 -10.43 4.32
N VAL A 25 2.08 -9.19 4.02
CA VAL A 25 3.29 -8.90 3.25
C VAL A 25 3.81 -7.51 3.57
N ARG A 26 5.13 -7.37 3.51
CA ARG A 26 5.84 -6.11 3.76
C ARG A 26 6.72 -5.76 2.58
N PHE A 27 6.90 -4.46 2.37
CA PHE A 27 7.77 -3.90 1.35
C PHE A 27 8.69 -2.86 2.00
N SER A 28 9.95 -2.83 1.57
CA SER A 28 10.91 -1.84 2.02
C SER A 28 11.84 -1.47 0.89
N GLY A 29 11.78 -0.23 0.51
CA GLY A 29 12.40 0.29 -0.69
C GLY A 29 11.43 0.35 -1.86
N GLY A 30 11.73 1.18 -2.82
CA GLY A 30 10.92 1.38 -4.01
C GLY A 30 11.76 1.46 -5.27
N ILE A 31 11.17 1.05 -6.37
CA ILE A 31 11.74 1.16 -7.71
C ILE A 31 10.81 2.04 -8.52
N GLY A 32 11.34 3.15 -9.05
CA GLY A 32 10.60 4.02 -9.97
C GLY A 32 10.45 3.36 -11.34
N ASP A 33 9.45 3.80 -12.11
CA ASP A 33 9.30 3.32 -13.47
C ASP A 33 10.37 3.93 -14.39
N ILE A 34 11.02 3.08 -15.13
CA ILE A 34 11.91 3.48 -16.22
C ILE A 34 11.19 3.12 -17.51
N THR A 35 10.23 3.96 -17.90
CA THR A 35 9.46 3.67 -19.08
C THR A 35 10.30 3.79 -20.37
N THR A 36 10.20 2.78 -21.21
CA THR A 36 10.77 2.81 -22.54
C THR A 36 9.68 2.94 -23.63
N GLY A 37 8.43 3.08 -23.20
CA GLY A 37 7.27 3.08 -24.09
C GLY A 37 6.95 1.71 -24.67
N SER A 38 7.53 0.63 -24.15
CA SER A 38 7.31 -0.73 -24.62
C SER A 38 6.50 -1.58 -23.64
N ALA A 39 5.88 -2.64 -24.12
CA ALA A 39 5.14 -3.61 -23.32
C ALA A 39 6.01 -4.32 -22.25
N SER A 40 7.34 -4.31 -22.41
CA SER A 40 8.29 -4.89 -21.46
C SER A 40 8.32 -4.18 -20.10
N THR A 41 7.77 -2.96 -20.00
CA THR A 41 7.66 -2.20 -18.75
C THR A 41 6.35 -2.46 -18.01
N SER A 42 5.46 -3.28 -18.55
CA SER A 42 4.23 -3.67 -17.88
C SER A 42 4.52 -4.62 -16.71
N VAL A 43 3.85 -4.39 -15.58
CA VAL A 43 3.94 -5.22 -14.39
C VAL A 43 2.56 -5.79 -14.08
N ARG A 44 2.43 -7.10 -14.10
CA ARG A 44 1.15 -7.81 -13.86
C ARG A 44 0.00 -7.25 -14.71
N GLY A 45 0.29 -6.89 -15.96
CA GLY A 45 -0.66 -6.33 -16.89
C GLY A 45 -0.91 -4.83 -16.75
N VAL A 46 -0.27 -4.15 -15.80
CA VAL A 46 -0.37 -2.71 -15.61
C VAL A 46 0.79 -2.03 -16.35
N ALA A 47 0.45 -1.18 -17.31
CA ALA A 47 1.45 -0.40 -18.04
C ALA A 47 2.11 0.65 -17.14
N ALA A 48 3.39 0.91 -17.37
CA ALA A 48 4.08 2.03 -16.74
C ALA A 48 3.45 3.36 -17.18
N ALA A 49 3.56 4.37 -16.32
CA ALA A 49 3.21 5.73 -16.68
C ALA A 49 4.06 6.22 -17.87
N GLY A 50 3.57 7.22 -18.60
CA GLY A 50 4.20 7.69 -19.83
C GLY A 50 5.52 8.46 -19.65
N GLN A 51 5.92 8.72 -18.42
CA GLN A 51 7.15 9.43 -18.07
C GLN A 51 7.94 8.65 -17.02
N ILE A 52 9.25 8.91 -16.95
CA ILE A 52 10.11 8.31 -15.93
C ILE A 52 9.80 8.93 -14.57
N TRP A 53 9.59 8.07 -13.58
CA TRP A 53 9.40 8.44 -12.17
C TRP A 53 10.51 7.83 -11.33
N VAL A 54 10.95 8.56 -10.33
CA VAL A 54 11.90 8.08 -9.32
C VAL A 54 11.25 8.13 -7.94
N ILE A 55 11.70 7.27 -7.05
CA ILE A 55 11.25 7.25 -5.65
C ILE A 55 12.48 7.12 -4.76
N ARG A 56 12.53 7.93 -3.69
CA ARG A 56 13.66 7.89 -2.75
C ARG A 56 13.53 6.76 -1.74
N ASP A 57 12.33 6.53 -1.23
CA ASP A 57 12.05 5.48 -0.26
C ASP A 57 10.58 5.09 -0.27
N LEU A 58 10.30 3.86 0.11
CA LEU A 58 8.96 3.33 0.27
C LEU A 58 8.96 2.27 1.35
N ILE A 59 8.02 2.40 2.28
CA ILE A 59 7.71 1.36 3.28
C ILE A 59 6.22 1.08 3.17
N ALA A 60 5.86 -0.19 3.08
CA ALA A 60 4.47 -0.61 3.03
C ALA A 60 4.23 -1.89 3.83
N ASP A 61 3.12 -1.92 4.53
CA ASP A 61 2.62 -3.08 5.24
C ASP A 61 1.19 -3.37 4.78
N VAL A 62 0.94 -4.63 4.40
CA VAL A 62 -0.39 -5.14 4.11
C VAL A 62 -0.70 -6.24 5.12
N ASN A 63 -1.83 -6.14 5.78
CA ASN A 63 -2.28 -7.09 6.79
C ASN A 63 -3.30 -8.08 6.24
N LEU A 64 -3.51 -9.20 6.95
CA LEU A 64 -4.46 -10.25 6.56
C LEU A 64 -5.91 -9.75 6.49
N ASP A 65 -6.25 -8.70 7.23
CA ASP A 65 -7.57 -8.05 7.15
C ASP A 65 -7.74 -7.13 5.93
N GLY A 66 -6.71 -7.01 5.11
CA GLY A 66 -6.67 -6.14 3.92
C GLY A 66 -6.29 -4.70 4.22
N SER A 67 -6.06 -4.32 5.46
CA SER A 67 -5.56 -2.99 5.78
C SER A 67 -4.17 -2.78 5.19
N ILE A 68 -3.96 -1.62 4.59
CA ILE A 68 -2.69 -1.23 3.99
C ILE A 68 -2.23 0.10 4.55
N ARG A 69 -0.95 0.19 4.82
CA ARG A 69 -0.25 1.44 5.10
C ARG A 69 0.94 1.56 4.17
N VAL A 70 1.05 2.69 3.48
CA VAL A 70 2.18 3.03 2.62
C VAL A 70 2.72 4.39 3.03
N ASP A 71 4.02 4.45 3.28
CA ASP A 71 4.77 5.70 3.43
C ASP A 71 5.78 5.78 2.28
N GLY A 72 5.52 6.70 1.36
CA GLY A 72 6.39 6.96 0.21
C GLY A 72 7.09 8.30 0.34
N ARG A 73 8.32 8.36 -0.14
CA ARG A 73 9.12 9.56 -0.08
C ARG A 73 9.79 9.87 -1.40
N GLY A 74 9.65 11.11 -1.83
CA GLY A 74 10.35 11.60 -3.00
C GLY A 74 9.92 10.92 -4.30
N LEU A 75 8.63 10.67 -4.48
CA LEU A 75 8.09 10.20 -5.76
C LEU A 75 7.93 11.40 -6.70
N LEU A 76 8.87 11.54 -7.62
CA LEU A 76 9.01 12.70 -8.47
C LEU A 76 9.32 12.28 -9.91
N LEU A 77 9.02 13.18 -10.85
CA LEU A 77 9.44 13.02 -12.23
C LEU A 77 10.98 12.95 -12.32
N GLY A 78 11.49 11.92 -12.97
CA GLY A 78 12.91 11.64 -13.12
C GLY A 78 13.50 12.12 -14.43
N ALA A 79 12.68 12.69 -15.34
CA ALA A 79 13.12 13.18 -16.64
C ALA A 79 12.10 14.18 -17.21
N GLY A 80 12.46 14.80 -18.32
CA GLY A 80 11.65 15.80 -19.00
C GLY A 80 11.74 17.18 -18.36
N ASP A 81 11.01 18.14 -18.90
CA ASP A 81 11.04 19.54 -18.43
C ASP A 81 10.48 19.72 -17.01
N GLY A 82 9.65 18.75 -16.56
CA GLY A 82 9.11 18.71 -15.19
C GLY A 82 9.98 17.95 -14.19
N VAL A 83 11.22 17.58 -14.53
CA VAL A 83 12.12 16.82 -13.64
C VAL A 83 12.19 17.42 -12.24
N GLY A 84 12.08 16.57 -11.23
CA GLY A 84 12.10 16.97 -9.82
C GLY A 84 10.77 17.50 -9.28
N SER A 85 9.71 17.58 -10.11
CA SER A 85 8.38 17.95 -9.66
C SER A 85 7.51 16.73 -9.41
N ASN A 86 6.42 16.92 -8.63
CA ASN A 86 5.42 15.87 -8.37
C ASN A 86 4.40 15.70 -9.50
N GLY A 87 4.50 16.47 -10.57
CA GLY A 87 3.57 16.45 -11.70
C GLY A 87 2.11 16.76 -11.36
N GLY A 88 1.82 17.26 -10.15
CA GLY A 88 0.45 17.46 -9.67
C GLY A 88 -0.35 16.14 -9.52
N ALA A 89 0.34 15.01 -9.36
CA ALA A 89 -0.26 13.69 -9.40
C ALA A 89 -0.87 13.27 -8.05
N SER A 90 -1.89 12.42 -8.14
CA SER A 90 -2.42 11.64 -7.02
C SER A 90 -2.15 10.16 -7.27
N VAL A 91 -1.98 9.39 -6.20
CA VAL A 91 -1.60 7.98 -6.28
C VAL A 91 -2.48 7.08 -5.43
N PHE A 92 -2.63 5.85 -5.85
CA PHE A 92 -3.23 4.76 -5.08
C PHE A 92 -2.34 3.51 -5.16
N ALA A 93 -2.57 2.56 -4.26
CA ALA A 93 -1.79 1.34 -4.19
C ALA A 93 -2.58 0.14 -4.71
N THR A 94 -1.90 -0.78 -5.40
CA THR A 94 -2.45 -2.08 -5.82
C THR A 94 -1.49 -3.19 -5.44
N LEU A 95 -2.01 -4.20 -4.72
CA LEU A 95 -1.29 -5.43 -4.41
C LEU A 95 -1.72 -6.54 -5.37
N PHE A 96 -0.74 -7.27 -5.89
CA PHE A 96 -0.94 -8.50 -6.67
C PHE A 96 -0.31 -9.68 -5.93
N CYS A 97 -1.03 -10.81 -5.93
CA CYS A 97 -0.54 -12.10 -5.42
C CYS A 97 -0.66 -13.13 -6.54
N ALA A 98 0.41 -13.87 -6.83
CA ALA A 98 0.39 -14.86 -7.92
C ALA A 98 -0.62 -15.98 -7.65
N ASN A 99 -0.80 -16.36 -6.38
CA ASN A 99 -1.66 -17.48 -5.97
C ASN A 99 -3.18 -17.21 -6.10
N ASP A 100 -3.61 -16.01 -6.38
CA ASP A 100 -5.03 -15.69 -6.61
C ASP A 100 -5.33 -15.23 -8.05
N GLY A 101 -4.41 -15.49 -8.98
CA GLY A 101 -4.56 -15.12 -10.39
C GLY A 101 -4.30 -13.65 -10.66
N ASN A 102 -3.49 -13.00 -9.85
CA ASN A 102 -3.15 -11.58 -9.99
C ASN A 102 -4.36 -10.65 -9.95
N VAL A 103 -5.28 -10.92 -9.04
CA VAL A 103 -6.38 -10.01 -8.73
C VAL A 103 -5.82 -8.66 -8.29
N GLN A 104 -6.40 -7.57 -8.74
CA GLN A 104 -6.01 -6.22 -8.36
C GLN A 104 -6.67 -5.84 -7.04
N HIS A 105 -5.93 -5.98 -5.93
CA HIS A 105 -6.37 -5.52 -4.62
C HIS A 105 -5.92 -4.07 -4.46
N SER A 106 -6.84 -3.14 -4.56
CA SER A 106 -6.50 -1.71 -4.63
C SER A 106 -7.06 -0.93 -3.45
N SER A 107 -6.32 0.07 -3.03
CA SER A 107 -6.82 1.16 -2.20
C SER A 107 -7.77 2.05 -3.02
N ASN A 108 -8.38 3.04 -2.39
CA ASN A 108 -9.31 3.95 -3.08
C ASN A 108 -8.62 4.59 -4.30
N ARG A 109 -9.21 4.37 -5.48
CA ARG A 109 -8.64 4.83 -6.75
C ARG A 109 -8.74 6.34 -6.97
N THR A 110 -9.47 7.05 -6.12
CA THR A 110 -9.41 8.52 -6.07
C THR A 110 -8.01 8.99 -5.70
N GLY A 111 -7.28 8.16 -4.95
CA GLY A 111 -5.90 8.36 -4.58
C GLY A 111 -5.69 9.44 -3.53
N VAL A 112 -4.42 9.61 -3.18
CA VAL A 112 -3.93 10.69 -2.32
C VAL A 112 -3.00 11.59 -3.13
N PRO A 113 -3.05 12.91 -2.94
CA PRO A 113 -2.15 13.81 -3.65
C PRO A 113 -0.71 13.64 -3.17
N LEU A 114 0.25 13.70 -4.10
CA LEU A 114 1.65 13.84 -3.75
C LEU A 114 1.92 15.22 -3.17
N GLU A 115 2.69 15.28 -2.08
CA GLU A 115 3.22 16.55 -1.61
C GLU A 115 4.21 17.14 -2.62
N VAL A 116 4.55 18.40 -2.50
CA VAL A 116 5.45 19.09 -3.43
C VAL A 116 6.79 18.37 -3.58
N ASN A 117 7.29 17.78 -2.48
CA ASN A 117 8.54 17.01 -2.47
C ASN A 117 8.36 15.54 -2.89
N GLY A 118 7.15 15.13 -3.29
CA GLY A 118 6.85 13.77 -3.70
C GLY A 118 6.51 12.80 -2.56
N ASP A 119 6.43 13.27 -1.33
CA ASP A 119 6.02 12.43 -0.19
C ASP A 119 4.52 12.15 -0.23
N PHE A 120 4.13 10.96 0.22
CA PHE A 120 2.73 10.57 0.32
C PHE A 120 2.54 9.50 1.38
N SER A 121 1.32 9.40 1.88
CA SER A 121 0.88 8.35 2.82
C SER A 121 -0.47 7.80 2.39
N ILE A 122 -0.59 6.48 2.35
CA ILE A 122 -1.84 5.78 2.09
C ILE A 122 -2.18 4.95 3.33
N GLU A 123 -3.37 5.16 3.88
CA GLU A 123 -3.98 4.32 4.91
C GLU A 123 -5.38 3.96 4.43
N ASP A 124 -5.62 2.67 4.17
CA ASP A 124 -6.87 2.22 3.57
C ASP A 124 -7.07 0.72 3.81
N THR A 125 -8.15 0.19 3.27
CA THR A 125 -8.41 -1.24 3.15
C THR A 125 -8.47 -1.60 1.68
N LEU A 126 -7.72 -2.62 1.28
CA LEU A 126 -7.69 -3.09 -0.10
C LEU A 126 -9.00 -3.76 -0.48
N SER A 127 -9.45 -3.54 -1.71
CA SER A 127 -10.63 -4.16 -2.29
C SER A 127 -10.30 -4.64 -3.72
N PRO A 128 -10.76 -5.84 -4.13
CA PRO A 128 -11.40 -6.87 -3.31
C PRO A 128 -10.48 -7.42 -2.21
N ALA A 129 -11.06 -8.19 -1.28
CA ALA A 129 -10.35 -8.74 -0.12
C ALA A 129 -9.09 -9.53 -0.52
N VAL A 130 -8.01 -9.35 0.23
CA VAL A 130 -6.74 -10.05 -0.01
C VAL A 130 -6.83 -11.52 0.39
N PRO A 131 -6.02 -12.42 -0.24
CA PRO A 131 -5.96 -13.82 0.16
C PRO A 131 -5.26 -13.97 1.52
N THR A 132 -5.37 -15.15 2.13
CA THR A 132 -4.74 -15.45 3.42
C THR A 132 -3.23 -15.69 3.34
N SER A 133 -2.73 -15.87 2.12
CA SER A 133 -1.30 -15.91 1.79
C SER A 133 -1.08 -15.21 0.46
N CYS A 134 0.09 -14.65 0.26
CA CYS A 134 0.43 -13.90 -0.96
C CYS A 134 1.78 -14.38 -1.49
N THR A 135 1.75 -15.13 -2.59
CA THR A 135 2.97 -15.60 -3.25
C THR A 135 3.40 -14.61 -4.31
N GLN A 136 4.70 -14.43 -4.47
CA GLN A 136 5.31 -13.48 -5.42
C GLN A 136 4.61 -12.12 -5.38
N PRO A 137 4.56 -11.47 -4.22
CA PRO A 137 3.82 -10.22 -4.05
C PRO A 137 4.43 -9.09 -4.89
N VAL A 138 3.56 -8.31 -5.51
CA VAL A 138 3.92 -7.07 -6.19
C VAL A 138 3.04 -5.96 -5.67
N LEU A 139 3.64 -4.88 -5.22
CA LEU A 139 2.95 -3.65 -4.84
C LEU A 139 3.28 -2.58 -5.86
N LEU A 140 2.25 -2.01 -6.47
CA LEU A 140 2.38 -0.88 -7.39
C LEU A 140 1.78 0.37 -6.77
N ILE A 141 2.48 1.47 -6.91
CA ILE A 141 1.97 2.82 -6.69
C ILE A 141 1.58 3.38 -8.06
N ARG A 142 0.29 3.69 -8.21
CA ARG A 142 -0.32 3.98 -9.52
C ARG A 142 -0.91 5.38 -9.54
N ASN A 143 -0.88 6.02 -10.69
CA ASN A 143 -1.65 7.24 -10.91
C ASN A 143 -3.15 6.92 -11.07
N ILE A 144 -4.00 7.92 -10.96
CA ILE A 144 -5.45 7.76 -11.08
C ILE A 144 -5.90 7.26 -12.45
N GLY A 145 -5.09 7.43 -13.50
CA GLY A 145 -5.31 6.88 -14.83
C GLY A 145 -4.96 5.40 -14.95
N GLY A 146 -4.32 4.81 -13.93
CA GLY A 146 -4.02 3.39 -13.81
C GLY A 146 -2.57 2.99 -14.11
N GLY A 147 -1.75 3.84 -14.71
CA GLY A 147 -0.32 3.56 -14.93
C GLY A 147 0.47 3.50 -13.62
N TRP A 148 1.54 2.70 -13.56
CA TRP A 148 2.34 2.63 -12.34
C TRP A 148 3.53 3.60 -12.39
N PHE A 149 3.81 4.23 -11.24
CA PHE A 149 4.92 5.15 -11.02
C PHE A 149 6.08 4.48 -10.29
N ALA A 150 5.76 3.60 -9.34
CA ALA A 150 6.74 2.91 -8.52
C ALA A 150 6.23 1.53 -8.11
N ALA A 151 7.18 0.65 -7.81
CA ALA A 151 6.94 -0.67 -7.25
C ALA A 151 7.66 -0.83 -5.91
N GLY A 152 7.03 -1.49 -4.96
CA GLY A 152 7.64 -1.84 -3.68
C GLY A 152 8.59 -3.03 -3.81
N ILE A 153 9.65 -3.03 -3.00
CA ILE A 153 10.59 -4.15 -2.90
C ILE A 153 10.11 -5.07 -1.77
N PRO A 154 9.70 -6.33 -2.09
CA PRO A 154 9.21 -7.25 -1.06
C PRO A 154 10.30 -7.56 -0.02
N ARG A 155 9.89 -7.65 1.24
CA ARG A 155 10.74 -8.17 2.32
C ARG A 155 10.35 -9.61 2.63
N ASN A 156 11.36 -10.45 2.76
CA ASN A 156 11.24 -11.82 3.30
C ASN A 156 11.33 -11.78 4.83
#